data_52d8387ec5749fbed0da2a331d34247d
#
_entry.id   52d8387ec5749fbed0da2a331d34247d
#
_cell.length_a   1.000
_cell.length_b   1.000
_cell.length_c   1.000
_cell.angle_alpha   90.00
_cell.angle_beta   90.00
_cell.angle_gamma   90.00
#
_symmetry.space_group_name_H-M   'P 1'
#
loop_
_entity.id
_entity.type
_entity.pdbx_description
1 polymer ?
#
loop_
_entity_poly.entity_id
_entity_poly.type
_entity_poly.pdbx_seq_one_letter_code
_entity_poly.pdbx_strand_id
1 'polypeptide(L)'
;MVGLFQETGPCKVVQNSDGTYSTQPRVWGWDRSSNILFIDQPTQVGFSYDECVNVSVDFENDNPPSLANRRPPSARPADVPDWRFKNGTFASGLTSNTEDLTEIAARASWHFLQGFLSAFPHYNPGVRPGRTSVEPSDINLFAESYGGTYGPIFADFYEEQNDRRKNGTIPKSALEIRLGTLGIVNGMLDLPTAAVAALNYAYNNTYGYHWVDLTQLQNGISGINAEGGCKDLANQCRASVASSDPEGFGNDEATNNLCARALLTCTYAGIDAYHFPKSLYDIRVTPEAGPGASYLEYLNQAKVLQAIGSPVNITSYSAAVQDAYNAST
;
A
#
# COMPACT_ATOMS: atom_id res chain seq x y z
N MET A 1 -2.46 4.98 5.82
CA MET A 1 -3.35 5.08 7.03
C MET A 1 -3.12 3.97 8.04
N VAL A 2 -2.94 2.70 7.64
CA VAL A 2 -2.67 1.59 8.58
C VAL A 2 -1.44 1.90 9.44
N GLY A 3 -0.30 2.22 8.83
CA GLY A 3 0.92 2.62 9.55
C GLY A 3 0.71 3.75 10.54
N LEU A 4 -0.09 4.76 10.17
CA LEU A 4 -0.38 5.91 11.03
C LEU A 4 -1.22 5.55 12.26
N PHE A 5 -2.32 4.80 12.11
CA PHE A 5 -3.29 4.58 13.18
C PHE A 5 -3.19 3.23 13.86
N GLN A 6 -2.66 2.21 13.20
CA GLN A 6 -2.61 0.86 13.74
C GLN A 6 -1.22 0.41 14.18
N GLU A 7 -0.14 1.00 13.63
CA GLU A 7 1.22 0.53 13.82
C GLU A 7 2.13 1.54 14.51
N THR A 8 2.76 2.45 13.74
CA THR A 8 3.90 3.25 14.15
C THR A 8 3.60 4.71 14.47
N GLY A 9 2.39 5.19 14.15
CA GLY A 9 2.03 6.58 14.33
C GLY A 9 1.82 7.00 15.79
N PRO A 10 1.58 8.29 16.04
CA PRO A 10 1.57 8.89 17.38
C PRO A 10 0.37 8.47 18.23
N CYS A 11 -0.70 7.99 17.60
CA CYS A 11 -1.92 7.63 18.31
C CYS A 11 -2.62 6.43 17.66
N LYS A 12 -3.51 5.84 18.42
CA LYS A 12 -4.49 4.84 17.96
C LYS A 12 -5.90 5.38 18.13
N VAL A 13 -6.81 4.94 17.27
CA VAL A 13 -8.24 5.23 17.42
C VAL A 13 -8.86 4.20 18.35
N VAL A 14 -9.71 4.65 19.26
CA VAL A 14 -10.45 3.82 20.20
C VAL A 14 -11.93 4.18 20.17
N GLN A 15 -12.78 3.19 20.32
CA GLN A 15 -14.20 3.39 20.51
C GLN A 15 -14.49 3.63 22.00
N ASN A 16 -15.22 4.69 22.30
CA ASN A 16 -15.65 5.04 23.65
C ASN A 16 -16.90 4.23 24.05
N SER A 17 -17.20 4.21 25.34
CA SER A 17 -18.37 3.49 25.87
C SER A 17 -19.72 4.00 25.35
N ASP A 18 -19.77 5.23 24.84
CA ASP A 18 -20.95 5.85 24.22
C ASP A 18 -21.05 5.59 22.71
N GLY A 19 -20.17 4.75 22.16
CA GLY A 19 -20.11 4.41 20.73
C GLY A 19 -19.37 5.44 19.87
N THR A 20 -18.93 6.56 20.43
CA THR A 20 -18.10 7.55 19.70
C THR A 20 -16.66 7.08 19.57
N TYR A 21 -15.88 7.77 18.71
CA TYR A 21 -14.47 7.48 18.52
C TYR A 21 -13.60 8.64 18.97
N SER A 22 -12.46 8.30 19.59
CA SER A 22 -11.43 9.25 19.99
C SER A 22 -10.03 8.69 19.71
N THR A 23 -9.00 9.53 19.92
CA THR A 23 -7.60 9.10 19.80
C THR A 23 -6.96 8.96 21.17
N GLN A 24 -6.09 7.96 21.31
CA GLN A 24 -5.21 7.80 22.46
C GLN A 24 -3.75 7.82 22.03
N PRO A 25 -2.86 8.53 22.72
CA PRO A 25 -1.43 8.52 22.43
C PRO A 25 -0.87 7.09 22.43
N ARG A 26 0.03 6.82 21.49
CA ARG A 26 0.75 5.55 21.43
C ARG A 26 2.05 5.66 22.23
N VAL A 27 2.30 4.71 23.13
CA VAL A 27 3.49 4.72 23.99
C VAL A 27 4.77 4.58 23.17
N TRP A 28 4.73 3.77 22.12
CA TRP A 28 5.89 3.44 21.28
C TRP A 28 5.74 3.97 19.84
N GLY A 29 5.10 5.12 19.67
CA GLY A 29 5.06 5.78 18.37
C GLY A 29 6.46 6.22 17.93
N TRP A 30 6.75 6.13 16.64
CA TRP A 30 8.05 6.51 16.07
C TRP A 30 8.27 8.03 16.06
N ASP A 31 7.20 8.80 16.17
CA ASP A 31 7.18 10.26 16.30
C ASP A 31 7.96 10.76 17.54
N ARG A 32 8.26 9.87 18.49
CA ARG A 32 9.04 10.21 19.68
C ARG A 32 10.51 10.53 19.39
N SER A 33 11.04 10.06 18.28
CA SER A 33 12.46 10.17 17.93
C SER A 33 12.71 10.81 16.56
N SER A 34 11.66 10.94 15.73
CA SER A 34 11.79 11.42 14.37
C SER A 34 10.53 12.16 13.92
N ASN A 35 10.67 13.11 13.01
CA ASN A 35 9.54 13.54 12.19
C ASN A 35 9.17 12.39 11.24
N ILE A 36 7.88 12.10 11.13
CA ILE A 36 7.39 11.04 10.26
C ILE A 36 6.37 11.63 9.31
N LEU A 37 6.53 11.30 8.04
CA LEU A 37 5.57 11.59 6.99
C LEU A 37 4.92 10.28 6.55
N PHE A 38 3.62 10.15 6.74
CA PHE A 38 2.82 9.05 6.23
C PHE A 38 2.23 9.45 4.88
N ILE A 39 2.51 8.69 3.86
CA ILE A 39 2.01 8.91 2.50
C ILE A 39 1.09 7.75 2.15
N ASP A 40 -0.16 8.04 1.86
CA ASP A 40 -1.06 7.07 1.27
C ASP A 40 -0.91 7.12 -0.25
N GLN A 41 -0.67 5.99 -0.84
CA GLN A 41 -0.46 5.87 -2.28
C GLN A 41 -0.98 4.54 -2.82
N PRO A 42 -1.24 4.48 -4.13
CA PRO A 42 -1.19 5.58 -5.08
C PRO A 42 -2.35 6.58 -4.93
N THR A 43 -2.48 7.54 -5.85
CA THR A 43 -3.59 8.49 -5.89
C THR A 43 -4.95 7.78 -5.83
N GLN A 44 -5.93 8.33 -5.11
CA GLN A 44 -7.25 7.79 -4.76
C GLN A 44 -7.25 6.82 -3.57
N VAL A 45 -6.15 6.68 -2.84
CA VAL A 45 -6.09 5.88 -1.60
C VAL A 45 -5.93 6.80 -0.40
N GLY A 46 -6.71 6.57 0.65
CA GLY A 46 -6.58 7.25 1.93
C GLY A 46 -6.72 8.76 1.85
N PHE A 47 -5.66 9.47 2.21
CA PHE A 47 -5.60 10.94 2.16
C PHE A 47 -5.27 11.47 0.77
N SER A 48 -4.83 10.63 -0.15
CA SER A 48 -4.48 11.03 -1.52
C SER A 48 -5.70 10.93 -2.42
N TYR A 49 -6.05 12.03 -3.08
CA TYR A 49 -7.20 12.10 -3.98
C TYR A 49 -6.81 12.85 -5.26
N ASP A 50 -7.55 12.59 -6.33
CA ASP A 50 -7.44 13.25 -7.64
C ASP A 50 -8.43 14.40 -7.75
N GLU A 51 -9.70 14.06 -7.89
CA GLU A 51 -10.82 14.97 -8.05
C GLU A 51 -11.87 14.73 -6.96
N CYS A 52 -12.57 15.82 -6.59
CA CYS A 52 -13.66 15.76 -5.64
C CYS A 52 -14.98 15.49 -6.36
N VAL A 53 -15.55 14.30 -6.22
CA VAL A 53 -16.81 13.93 -6.87
C VAL A 53 -17.88 13.64 -5.82
N ASN A 54 -19.03 14.33 -5.95
CA ASN A 54 -20.18 14.07 -5.09
C ASN A 54 -20.95 12.85 -5.62
N VAL A 55 -21.02 11.80 -4.81
CA VAL A 55 -21.69 10.55 -5.17
C VAL A 55 -22.43 9.95 -3.99
N SER A 56 -23.41 9.10 -4.32
CA SER A 56 -23.96 8.11 -3.40
C SER A 56 -23.22 6.80 -3.62
N VAL A 57 -22.79 6.18 -2.53
CA VAL A 57 -22.07 4.90 -2.54
C VAL A 57 -22.87 3.89 -1.75
N ASP A 58 -23.08 2.71 -2.32
CA ASP A 58 -23.63 1.54 -1.65
C ASP A 58 -22.51 0.53 -1.39
N PHE A 59 -22.21 0.28 -0.12
CA PHE A 59 -21.17 -0.66 0.32
C PHE A 59 -21.69 -2.09 0.38
N GLU A 60 -22.32 -2.57 -0.72
CA GLU A 60 -22.95 -3.88 -0.81
C GLU A 60 -21.98 -5.03 -0.76
N ASN A 61 -21.49 -5.50 0.17
CA ASN A 61 -20.64 -6.68 0.36
C ASN A 61 -19.16 -6.42 0.60
N ASP A 62 -18.63 -5.27 0.24
CA ASP A 62 -17.20 -5.05 0.43
C ASP A 62 -16.87 -3.57 0.70
N ASN A 63 -16.00 -3.37 1.63
CA ASN A 63 -15.21 -2.18 1.73
C ASN A 63 -13.95 -2.44 0.90
N PRO A 64 -13.85 -1.89 -0.29
CA PRO A 64 -14.23 -0.56 -0.75
C PRO A 64 -15.30 -0.53 -1.85
N PRO A 65 -15.94 0.64 -2.04
CA PRO A 65 -16.92 0.80 -3.10
C PRO A 65 -16.26 0.76 -4.48
N SER A 66 -16.61 -0.23 -5.28
CA SER A 66 -16.30 -0.24 -6.72
C SER A 66 -17.04 0.90 -7.44
N LEU A 67 -16.59 1.27 -8.65
CA LEU A 67 -17.33 2.21 -9.51
C LEU A 67 -18.77 1.77 -9.75
N ALA A 68 -19.02 0.45 -9.81
CA ALA A 68 -20.35 -0.11 -10.01
C ALA A 68 -21.34 0.29 -8.89
N ASN A 69 -20.86 0.59 -7.69
CA ASN A 69 -21.67 0.95 -6.54
C ASN A 69 -21.78 2.48 -6.35
N ARG A 70 -21.18 3.27 -7.24
CA ARG A 70 -21.26 4.74 -7.23
C ARG A 70 -22.34 5.22 -8.18
N ARG A 71 -23.12 6.18 -7.72
CA ARG A 71 -24.18 6.82 -8.50
C ARG A 71 -24.25 8.32 -8.20
N PRO A 72 -24.88 9.13 -9.05
CA PRO A 72 -25.15 10.54 -8.71
C PRO A 72 -25.85 10.64 -7.35
N PRO A 73 -25.65 11.75 -6.61
CA PRO A 73 -26.26 11.94 -5.30
C PRO A 73 -27.76 11.64 -5.31
N SER A 74 -28.20 10.77 -4.45
CA SER A 74 -29.59 10.33 -4.36
C SER A 74 -30.00 10.07 -2.91
N ALA A 75 -31.31 9.99 -2.67
CA ALA A 75 -31.79 9.52 -1.38
C ALA A 75 -31.43 8.04 -1.18
N ARG A 76 -31.17 7.66 0.06
CA ARG A 76 -30.94 6.28 0.42
C ARG A 76 -32.21 5.45 0.11
N PRO A 77 -32.09 4.31 -0.59
CA PRO A 77 -33.22 3.39 -0.74
C PRO A 77 -33.74 2.89 0.60
N ALA A 78 -35.06 2.70 0.73
CA ALA A 78 -35.69 2.35 2.00
C ALA A 78 -35.25 0.98 2.55
N ASP A 79 -34.85 0.08 1.68
CA ASP A 79 -34.40 -1.28 1.95
C ASP A 79 -32.87 -1.38 2.23
N VAL A 80 -32.14 -0.27 2.08
CA VAL A 80 -30.69 -0.24 2.29
C VAL A 80 -30.40 0.36 3.67
N PRO A 81 -29.66 -0.33 4.58
CA PRO A 81 -29.30 0.18 5.89
C PRO A 81 -28.40 1.42 5.83
N ASP A 82 -28.45 2.30 6.84
CA ASP A 82 -27.65 3.52 6.92
C ASP A 82 -26.14 3.28 6.86
N TRP A 83 -25.68 2.19 7.46
CA TRP A 83 -24.26 1.85 7.49
C TRP A 83 -23.74 1.46 6.11
N ARG A 84 -24.62 0.97 5.24
CA ARG A 84 -24.28 0.50 3.90
C ARG A 84 -24.34 1.62 2.85
N PHE A 85 -25.15 2.66 3.05
CA PHE A 85 -25.34 3.74 2.08
C PHE A 85 -24.77 5.06 2.58
N LYS A 86 -23.87 5.65 1.81
CA LYS A 86 -23.23 6.94 2.16
C LYS A 86 -23.39 7.93 0.99
N ASN A 87 -23.85 9.13 1.33
CA ASN A 87 -23.71 10.31 0.49
C ASN A 87 -22.48 11.08 0.92
N GLY A 88 -21.63 11.44 -0.03
CA GLY A 88 -20.42 12.17 0.30
C GLY A 88 -19.65 12.63 -0.92
N THR A 89 -18.53 13.27 -0.64
CA THR A 89 -17.53 13.62 -1.64
C THR A 89 -16.41 12.58 -1.55
N PHE A 90 -16.04 12.00 -2.68
CA PHE A 90 -15.00 10.98 -2.76
C PHE A 90 -14.03 11.30 -3.90
N ALA A 91 -12.88 10.65 -3.95
CA ALA A 91 -12.02 10.63 -5.12
C ALA A 91 -12.80 10.13 -6.35
N SER A 92 -12.33 10.41 -7.57
CA SER A 92 -13.11 10.14 -8.80
C SER A 92 -13.52 8.68 -8.98
N GLY A 93 -12.67 7.74 -8.58
CA GLY A 93 -12.84 6.31 -8.83
C GLY A 93 -12.56 5.90 -10.28
N LEU A 94 -11.89 6.78 -11.06
CA LEU A 94 -11.50 6.49 -12.43
C LEU A 94 -10.12 5.84 -12.46
N THR A 95 -9.98 4.72 -13.18
CA THR A 95 -8.70 4.02 -13.38
C THR A 95 -7.68 4.89 -14.11
N SER A 96 -8.15 5.78 -15.02
CA SER A 96 -7.30 6.72 -15.74
C SER A 96 -6.67 7.83 -14.88
N ASN A 97 -7.14 7.99 -13.66
CA ASN A 97 -6.72 9.07 -12.75
C ASN A 97 -5.88 8.56 -11.57
N THR A 98 -5.38 7.35 -11.67
CA THR A 98 -4.46 6.77 -10.69
C THR A 98 -3.24 6.19 -11.38
N GLU A 99 -2.21 5.95 -10.61
CA GLU A 99 -1.02 5.24 -11.07
C GLU A 99 -1.38 3.76 -11.28
N ASP A 100 -0.91 3.20 -12.37
CA ASP A 100 -1.12 1.80 -12.77
C ASP A 100 0.17 0.96 -12.71
N LEU A 101 1.33 1.63 -12.51
CA LEU A 101 2.63 1.00 -12.38
C LEU A 101 3.38 1.55 -11.17
N THR A 102 4.27 0.73 -10.60
CA THR A 102 5.09 1.14 -9.45
C THR A 102 6.05 2.27 -9.80
N GLU A 103 6.59 2.31 -11.02
CA GLU A 103 7.47 3.36 -11.53
C GLU A 103 6.74 4.71 -11.65
N ILE A 104 5.48 4.69 -12.08
CA ILE A 104 4.64 5.89 -12.14
C ILE A 104 4.32 6.38 -10.73
N ALA A 105 4.03 5.47 -9.80
CA ALA A 105 3.85 5.80 -8.39
C ALA A 105 5.14 6.37 -7.76
N ALA A 106 6.32 5.85 -8.12
CA ALA A 106 7.60 6.40 -7.69
C ALA A 106 7.80 7.85 -8.17
N ARG A 107 7.45 8.11 -9.43
CA ARG A 107 7.48 9.46 -10.00
C ARG A 107 6.54 10.42 -9.28
N ALA A 108 5.30 9.98 -9.05
CA ALA A 108 4.31 10.78 -8.32
C ALA A 108 4.79 11.11 -6.89
N SER A 109 5.33 10.14 -6.18
CA SER A 109 5.87 10.31 -4.84
C SER A 109 7.08 11.27 -4.81
N TRP A 110 7.96 11.21 -5.82
CA TRP A 110 9.07 12.15 -5.95
C TRP A 110 8.57 13.58 -6.15
N HIS A 111 7.60 13.78 -7.05
CA HIS A 111 7.00 15.12 -7.24
C HIS A 111 6.31 15.63 -5.98
N PHE A 112 5.59 14.76 -5.27
CA PHE A 112 5.01 15.10 -3.98
C PHE A 112 6.09 15.55 -2.98
N LEU A 113 7.20 14.81 -2.84
CA LEU A 113 8.28 15.19 -1.94
C LEU A 113 8.96 16.50 -2.34
N GLN A 114 9.14 16.77 -3.66
CA GLN A 114 9.63 18.07 -4.14
C GLN A 114 8.71 19.21 -3.67
N GLY A 115 7.41 19.06 -3.82
CA GLY A 115 6.42 20.06 -3.39
C GLY A 115 6.37 20.19 -1.87
N PHE A 116 6.25 19.07 -1.15
CA PHE A 116 6.13 19.05 0.30
C PHE A 116 7.36 19.66 1.00
N LEU A 117 8.56 19.22 0.66
CA LEU A 117 9.79 19.72 1.29
C LEU A 117 10.09 21.18 0.92
N SER A 118 9.60 21.66 -0.22
CA SER A 118 9.68 23.06 -0.60
C SER A 118 8.68 23.93 0.17
N ALA A 119 7.44 23.46 0.33
CA ALA A 119 6.38 24.18 1.03
C ALA A 119 6.59 24.18 2.56
N PHE A 120 7.20 23.14 3.08
CA PHE A 120 7.46 22.94 4.50
C PHE A 120 8.96 22.80 4.81
N PRO A 121 9.74 23.87 4.67
CA PRO A 121 11.22 23.81 4.78
C PRO A 121 11.71 23.35 6.16
N HIS A 122 10.90 23.46 7.22
CA HIS A 122 11.25 22.93 8.55
C HIS A 122 11.35 21.40 8.60
N TYR A 123 10.66 20.72 7.69
CA TYR A 123 10.73 19.25 7.55
C TYR A 123 11.74 18.82 6.49
N ASN A 124 12.33 19.77 5.76
CA ASN A 124 13.42 19.45 4.82
C ASN A 124 14.69 19.16 5.62
N PRO A 125 15.20 17.93 5.64
CA PRO A 125 16.34 17.58 6.45
C PRO A 125 17.64 18.30 6.02
N GLY A 126 17.72 18.80 4.78
CA GLY A 126 18.81 19.65 4.31
C GLY A 126 18.80 21.07 4.87
N VAL A 127 17.67 21.54 5.44
CA VAL A 127 17.50 22.89 5.98
C VAL A 127 17.44 22.83 7.51
N ARG A 128 18.54 23.05 8.18
CA ARG A 128 18.57 23.08 9.66
C ARG A 128 18.60 24.52 10.16
N PRO A 129 17.76 24.89 11.15
CA PRO A 129 17.83 26.20 11.77
C PRO A 129 19.23 26.51 12.29
N GLY A 130 19.79 27.68 11.95
CA GLY A 130 21.09 28.13 12.42
C GLY A 130 22.30 27.61 11.63
N ARG A 131 22.13 26.83 10.55
CA ARG A 131 23.20 26.49 9.61
C ARG A 131 23.15 27.36 8.37
N THR A 132 24.31 27.85 7.94
CA THR A 132 24.49 28.63 6.72
C THR A 132 24.71 27.76 5.47
N SER A 133 25.03 26.49 5.66
CA SER A 133 25.16 25.50 4.57
C SER A 133 23.97 24.54 4.58
N VAL A 134 23.32 24.38 3.44
CA VAL A 134 22.36 23.31 3.19
C VAL A 134 23.17 22.06 2.90
N GLU A 135 23.40 21.23 3.90
CA GLU A 135 23.93 19.90 3.68
C GLU A 135 22.73 18.94 3.52
N PRO A 136 22.71 18.14 2.44
CA PRO A 136 21.70 17.13 2.28
C PRO A 136 21.71 16.21 3.50
N SER A 137 20.57 16.10 4.15
CA SER A 137 20.39 15.16 5.25
C SER A 137 19.51 14.03 4.71
N ASP A 138 19.76 12.83 5.18
CA ASP A 138 19.13 11.65 4.64
C ASP A 138 17.66 11.54 5.09
N ILE A 139 16.80 11.08 4.19
CA ILE A 139 15.46 10.62 4.48
C ILE A 139 15.53 9.10 4.64
N ASN A 140 14.80 8.55 5.61
CA ASN A 140 14.65 7.12 5.75
C ASN A 140 13.28 6.71 5.19
N LEU A 141 13.26 5.79 4.24
CA LEU A 141 12.05 5.22 3.67
C LEU A 141 11.74 3.88 4.33
N PHE A 142 10.56 3.76 4.92
CA PHE A 142 10.06 2.51 5.47
C PHE A 142 8.83 2.07 4.67
N ALA A 143 8.86 0.85 4.16
CA ALA A 143 7.87 0.28 3.27
C ALA A 143 7.43 -1.09 3.78
N GLU A 144 6.12 -1.29 3.91
CA GLU A 144 5.55 -2.51 4.49
C GLU A 144 4.67 -3.25 3.50
N SER A 145 4.62 -4.58 3.62
CA SER A 145 3.76 -5.45 2.82
C SER A 145 4.06 -5.32 1.32
N TYR A 146 3.14 -4.82 0.50
CA TYR A 146 3.39 -4.49 -0.91
C TYR A 146 4.49 -3.44 -1.06
N GLY A 147 4.82 -2.74 0.01
CA GLY A 147 5.99 -1.87 0.09
C GLY A 147 7.34 -2.57 -0.17
N GLY A 148 7.38 -3.89 -0.10
CA GLY A 148 8.53 -4.68 -0.59
C GLY A 148 8.78 -4.49 -2.09
N THR A 149 7.74 -4.23 -2.86
CA THR A 149 7.82 -3.85 -4.29
C THR A 149 8.03 -2.34 -4.44
N TYR A 150 7.22 -1.52 -3.76
CA TYR A 150 7.34 -0.05 -3.85
C TYR A 150 8.68 0.48 -3.37
N GLY A 151 9.14 0.02 -2.20
CA GLY A 151 10.33 0.59 -1.54
C GLY A 151 11.58 0.59 -2.40
N PRO A 152 12.01 -0.56 -2.95
CA PRO A 152 13.18 -0.63 -3.82
C PRO A 152 13.05 0.24 -5.08
N ILE A 153 11.90 0.21 -5.75
CA ILE A 153 11.66 0.98 -6.99
C ILE A 153 11.65 2.48 -6.70
N PHE A 154 11.07 2.92 -5.58
CA PHE A 154 11.13 4.31 -5.16
C PHE A 154 12.54 4.75 -4.84
N ALA A 155 13.31 3.89 -4.14
CA ALA A 155 14.70 4.18 -3.82
C ALA A 155 15.54 4.34 -5.09
N ASP A 156 15.42 3.43 -6.03
CA ASP A 156 16.11 3.47 -7.33
C ASP A 156 15.73 4.72 -8.12
N PHE A 157 14.44 5.02 -8.21
CA PHE A 157 13.96 6.21 -8.91
C PHE A 157 14.51 7.51 -8.30
N TYR A 158 14.56 7.62 -6.97
CA TYR A 158 15.10 8.82 -6.33
C TYR A 158 16.59 8.99 -6.60
N GLU A 159 17.36 7.91 -6.58
CA GLU A 159 18.78 7.93 -6.93
C GLU A 159 18.97 8.33 -8.40
N GLU A 160 18.18 7.78 -9.32
CA GLU A 160 18.19 8.19 -10.73
C GLU A 160 17.92 9.70 -10.88
N GLN A 161 16.92 10.25 -10.18
CA GLN A 161 16.64 11.69 -10.25
C GLN A 161 17.78 12.53 -9.64
N ASN A 162 18.43 12.06 -8.58
CA ASN A 162 19.61 12.71 -8.02
C ASN A 162 20.76 12.76 -9.03
N ASP A 163 21.00 11.67 -9.75
CA ASP A 163 22.02 11.62 -10.82
C ASP A 163 21.65 12.51 -12.02
N ARG A 164 20.37 12.52 -12.44
CA ARG A 164 19.87 13.42 -13.49
C ARG A 164 20.02 14.89 -13.11
N ARG A 165 19.82 15.23 -11.84
CA ARG A 165 20.08 16.57 -11.31
C ARG A 165 21.56 16.90 -11.34
N LYS A 166 22.43 15.99 -10.94
CA LYS A 166 23.89 16.15 -10.90
C LYS A 166 24.47 16.37 -12.29
N ASN A 167 24.03 15.63 -13.29
CA ASN A 167 24.49 15.72 -14.67
C ASN A 167 23.79 16.81 -15.49
N GLY A 168 22.78 17.51 -14.91
CA GLY A 168 22.08 18.63 -15.55
C GLY A 168 20.94 18.22 -16.49
N THR A 169 20.53 16.96 -16.50
CA THR A 169 19.37 16.49 -17.28
C THR A 169 18.05 17.01 -16.74
N ILE A 170 17.98 17.26 -15.43
CA ILE A 170 16.87 18.01 -14.80
C ILE A 170 17.41 19.26 -14.11
N PRO A 171 16.53 20.27 -13.82
CA PRO A 171 16.96 21.52 -13.23
C PRO A 171 17.66 21.33 -11.88
N LYS A 172 18.74 22.05 -11.64
CA LYS A 172 19.46 22.08 -10.36
C LYS A 172 18.62 22.65 -9.20
N SER A 173 17.50 23.30 -9.50
CA SER A 173 16.52 23.77 -8.53
C SER A 173 15.67 22.65 -7.92
N ALA A 174 15.63 21.46 -8.54
CA ALA A 174 15.04 20.30 -7.92
C ALA A 174 15.81 19.94 -6.65
N LEU A 175 15.11 19.49 -5.62
CA LEU A 175 15.72 19.04 -4.37
C LEU A 175 16.38 17.68 -4.58
N GLU A 176 17.55 17.50 -4.00
CA GLU A 176 18.17 16.19 -3.87
C GLU A 176 17.44 15.41 -2.77
N ILE A 177 16.87 14.26 -3.12
CA ILE A 177 16.19 13.35 -2.19
C ILE A 177 17.11 12.17 -1.94
N ARG A 178 17.93 12.25 -0.90
CA ARG A 178 18.88 11.21 -0.55
C ARG A 178 18.31 10.29 0.49
N LEU A 179 18.34 8.97 0.23
CA LEU A 179 17.92 7.96 1.18
C LEU A 179 19.12 7.52 2.03
N GLY A 180 18.98 7.62 3.36
CA GLY A 180 19.93 7.06 4.30
C GLY A 180 19.66 5.59 4.60
N THR A 181 18.37 5.22 4.56
CA THR A 181 17.92 3.85 4.86
C THR A 181 16.68 3.53 4.03
N LEU A 182 16.67 2.33 3.48
CA LEU A 182 15.46 1.64 3.03
C LEU A 182 15.15 0.53 4.03
N GLY A 183 14.08 0.68 4.81
CA GLY A 183 13.55 -0.33 5.71
C GLY A 183 12.37 -1.05 5.07
N ILE A 184 12.40 -2.38 5.05
CA ILE A 184 11.30 -3.19 4.51
C ILE A 184 10.75 -4.06 5.63
N VAL A 185 9.44 -3.94 5.88
CA VAL A 185 8.74 -4.67 6.92
C VAL A 185 7.78 -5.67 6.27
N ASN A 186 8.02 -6.96 6.49
CA ASN A 186 7.19 -8.04 5.95
C ASN A 186 6.87 -7.86 4.45
N GLY A 187 7.90 -7.53 3.66
CA GLY A 187 7.75 -7.08 2.28
C GLY A 187 7.52 -8.20 1.27
N MET A 188 6.69 -7.93 0.28
CA MET A 188 6.51 -8.78 -0.91
C MET A 188 7.64 -8.46 -1.91
N LEU A 189 8.75 -9.21 -1.82
CA LEU A 189 9.95 -8.99 -2.65
C LEU A 189 10.11 -10.05 -3.74
N ASP A 190 10.07 -11.33 -3.32
CA ASP A 190 10.23 -12.49 -4.21
C ASP A 190 9.23 -13.57 -3.82
N LEU A 191 8.18 -13.69 -4.61
CA LEU A 191 7.06 -14.59 -4.31
C LEU A 191 7.47 -16.08 -4.26
N PRO A 192 8.33 -16.61 -5.15
CA PRO A 192 8.77 -17.99 -5.03
C PRO A 192 9.47 -18.30 -3.71
N THR A 193 10.32 -17.40 -3.24
CA THR A 193 10.99 -17.54 -1.93
C THR A 193 9.99 -17.38 -0.79
N ALA A 194 9.09 -16.41 -0.87
CA ALA A 194 8.07 -16.17 0.13
C ALA A 194 7.11 -17.35 0.27
N ALA A 195 6.69 -17.99 -0.83
CA ALA A 195 5.82 -19.16 -0.82
C ALA A 195 6.46 -20.33 -0.06
N VAL A 196 7.73 -20.62 -0.31
CA VAL A 196 8.47 -21.67 0.43
C VAL A 196 8.62 -21.31 1.90
N ALA A 197 8.92 -20.05 2.22
CA ALA A 197 9.06 -19.58 3.59
C ALA A 197 7.74 -19.66 4.37
N ALA A 198 6.62 -19.30 3.75
CA ALA A 198 5.29 -19.37 4.35
C ALA A 198 4.90 -20.83 4.69
N LEU A 199 5.15 -21.77 3.78
CA LEU A 199 4.90 -23.19 4.04
C LEU A 199 5.76 -23.73 5.19
N ASN A 200 7.06 -23.41 5.21
CA ASN A 200 7.93 -23.82 6.30
C ASN A 200 7.48 -23.24 7.63
N TYR A 201 7.07 -21.97 7.64
CA TYR A 201 6.56 -21.30 8.84
C TYR A 201 5.24 -21.92 9.33
N ALA A 202 4.35 -22.29 8.41
CA ALA A 202 3.09 -22.97 8.73
C ALA A 202 3.33 -24.38 9.32
N TYR A 203 4.40 -25.06 8.89
CA TYR A 203 4.79 -26.36 9.43
C TYR A 203 5.51 -26.26 10.77
N ASN A 204 6.47 -25.34 10.90
CA ASN A 204 7.26 -25.19 12.11
C ASN A 204 7.59 -23.70 12.38
N ASN A 205 7.23 -23.22 13.56
CA ASN A 205 7.47 -21.85 14.01
C ASN A 205 7.70 -21.80 15.52
N THR A 206 8.23 -20.68 16.01
CA THR A 206 8.55 -20.48 17.44
C THR A 206 7.32 -20.38 18.34
N TYR A 207 6.13 -20.23 17.79
CA TYR A 207 4.86 -20.18 18.52
C TYR A 207 4.26 -21.56 18.80
N GLY A 208 4.82 -22.63 18.22
CA GLY A 208 4.34 -24.01 18.41
C GLY A 208 3.06 -24.37 17.67
N TYR A 209 2.66 -23.56 16.68
CA TYR A 209 1.51 -23.88 15.83
C TYR A 209 1.95 -24.66 14.60
N HIS A 210 1.24 -25.76 14.30
CA HIS A 210 1.48 -26.60 13.13
C HIS A 210 0.19 -26.62 12.29
N TRP A 211 0.13 -25.78 11.28
CA TRP A 211 -1.05 -25.65 10.41
C TRP A 211 -1.01 -26.58 9.21
N VAL A 212 0.16 -27.06 8.86
CA VAL A 212 0.39 -28.07 7.82
C VAL A 212 1.20 -29.21 8.40
N ASP A 213 0.93 -30.42 7.95
CA ASP A 213 1.74 -31.59 8.27
C ASP A 213 2.94 -31.73 7.33
N LEU A 214 3.80 -32.69 7.59
CA LEU A 214 5.01 -32.95 6.78
C LEU A 214 4.68 -33.29 5.32
N THR A 215 3.59 -34.03 5.10
CA THR A 215 3.16 -34.42 3.75
C THR A 215 2.68 -33.21 2.96
N GLN A 216 1.89 -32.34 3.60
CA GLN A 216 1.41 -31.09 3.01
C GLN A 216 2.59 -30.16 2.69
N LEU A 217 3.55 -30.03 3.62
CA LEU A 217 4.77 -29.25 3.37
C LEU A 217 5.54 -29.76 2.15
N GLN A 218 5.80 -31.08 2.09
CA GLN A 218 6.56 -31.68 1.00
C GLN A 218 5.83 -31.53 -0.34
N ASN A 219 4.53 -31.76 -0.37
CA ASN A 219 3.70 -31.58 -1.57
C ASN A 219 3.69 -30.12 -2.02
N GLY A 220 3.54 -29.16 -1.10
CA GLY A 220 3.57 -27.74 -1.40
C GLY A 220 4.91 -27.30 -1.99
N ILE A 221 6.03 -27.67 -1.35
CA ILE A 221 7.37 -27.33 -1.87
C ILE A 221 7.61 -28.01 -3.23
N SER A 222 7.17 -29.24 -3.41
CA SER A 222 7.26 -29.96 -4.70
C SER A 222 6.47 -29.22 -5.79
N GLY A 223 5.23 -28.82 -5.49
CA GLY A 223 4.39 -28.06 -6.43
C GLY A 223 4.97 -26.69 -6.80
N ILE A 224 5.57 -25.97 -5.83
CA ILE A 224 6.24 -24.68 -6.10
C ILE A 224 7.40 -24.85 -7.09
N ASN A 225 8.15 -25.95 -7.02
CA ASN A 225 9.33 -26.20 -7.85
C ASN A 225 9.04 -27.03 -9.12
N ALA A 226 7.82 -27.52 -9.30
CA ALA A 226 7.44 -28.32 -10.48
C ALA A 226 7.40 -27.47 -11.75
N GLU A 227 7.43 -28.13 -12.92
CA GLU A 227 7.13 -27.52 -14.21
C GLU A 227 5.69 -26.95 -14.18
N GLY A 228 5.51 -25.72 -14.63
CA GLY A 228 4.25 -24.96 -14.50
C GLY A 228 3.91 -24.50 -13.08
N GLY A 229 4.77 -24.77 -12.10
CA GLY A 229 4.63 -24.29 -10.73
C GLY A 229 5.09 -22.84 -10.56
N CYS A 230 4.97 -22.34 -9.32
CA CYS A 230 5.25 -20.94 -8.98
C CYS A 230 6.61 -20.46 -9.51
N LYS A 231 7.69 -21.20 -9.22
CA LYS A 231 9.05 -20.80 -9.60
C LYS A 231 9.27 -20.81 -11.12
N ASP A 232 8.73 -21.79 -11.80
CA ASP A 232 8.83 -21.92 -13.25
C ASP A 232 8.08 -20.77 -13.94
N LEU A 233 6.83 -20.52 -13.55
CA LEU A 233 6.04 -19.41 -14.10
C LEU A 233 6.65 -18.04 -13.80
N ALA A 234 7.21 -17.84 -12.60
CA ALA A 234 7.91 -16.61 -12.28
C ALA A 234 9.15 -16.38 -13.16
N ASN A 235 9.90 -17.43 -13.47
CA ASN A 235 11.03 -17.35 -14.39
C ASN A 235 10.59 -17.06 -15.84
N GLN A 236 9.50 -17.69 -16.29
CA GLN A 236 8.92 -17.42 -17.61
C GLN A 236 8.42 -15.98 -17.72
N CYS A 237 7.74 -15.44 -16.68
CA CYS A 237 7.32 -14.05 -16.61
C CYS A 237 8.53 -13.11 -16.73
N ARG A 238 9.56 -13.29 -15.91
CA ARG A 238 10.80 -12.48 -15.99
C ARG A 238 11.46 -12.50 -17.36
N ALA A 239 11.51 -13.69 -17.99
CA ALA A 239 12.07 -13.82 -19.34
C ALA A 239 11.20 -13.11 -20.39
N SER A 240 9.88 -13.19 -20.27
CA SER A 240 8.93 -12.49 -21.16
C SER A 240 9.04 -10.98 -21.01
N VAL A 241 9.06 -10.46 -19.78
CA VAL A 241 9.28 -9.02 -19.52
C VAL A 241 10.58 -8.57 -20.18
N ALA A 242 11.69 -9.26 -19.93
CA ALA A 242 12.99 -8.88 -20.49
C ALA A 242 13.02 -8.84 -22.03
N SER A 243 12.18 -9.62 -22.71
CA SER A 243 12.14 -9.69 -24.18
C SER A 243 11.08 -8.81 -24.82
N SER A 244 9.93 -8.65 -24.21
CA SER A 244 8.72 -8.05 -24.82
C SER A 244 8.28 -6.74 -24.17
N ASP A 245 8.67 -6.50 -22.92
CA ASP A 245 8.34 -5.28 -22.18
C ASP A 245 9.49 -4.87 -21.24
N PRO A 246 10.71 -4.63 -21.80
CA PRO A 246 11.92 -4.39 -20.99
C PRO A 246 11.85 -3.10 -20.15
N GLU A 247 10.98 -2.18 -20.52
CA GLU A 247 10.75 -0.93 -19.77
C GLU A 247 9.70 -1.10 -18.65
N GLY A 248 9.01 -2.25 -18.59
CA GLY A 248 8.03 -2.56 -17.55
C GLY A 248 6.75 -1.71 -17.60
N PHE A 249 6.32 -1.28 -18.80
CA PHE A 249 5.12 -0.45 -18.96
C PHE A 249 3.80 -1.23 -19.02
N GLY A 250 3.85 -2.57 -18.99
CA GLY A 250 2.64 -3.38 -19.07
C GLY A 250 1.93 -3.32 -20.41
N ASN A 251 2.64 -3.05 -21.49
CA ASN A 251 2.06 -2.86 -22.83
C ASN A 251 1.93 -4.17 -23.65
N ASP A 252 2.47 -5.28 -23.16
CA ASP A 252 2.36 -6.59 -23.80
C ASP A 252 1.39 -7.49 -23.06
N GLU A 253 0.22 -7.68 -23.62
CA GLU A 253 -0.88 -8.45 -23.01
C GLU A 253 -0.49 -9.91 -22.71
N ALA A 254 0.32 -10.53 -23.55
CA ALA A 254 0.74 -11.92 -23.35
C ALA A 254 1.68 -12.03 -22.14
N THR A 255 2.60 -11.09 -22.00
CA THR A 255 3.49 -10.96 -20.84
C THR A 255 2.69 -10.69 -19.58
N ASN A 256 1.74 -9.75 -19.60
CA ASN A 256 0.89 -9.43 -18.45
C ASN A 256 0.10 -10.65 -17.97
N ASN A 257 -0.54 -11.38 -18.89
CA ASN A 257 -1.29 -12.60 -18.56
C ASN A 257 -0.38 -13.70 -17.98
N LEU A 258 0.84 -13.84 -18.47
CA LEU A 258 1.81 -14.80 -17.93
C LEU A 258 2.24 -14.41 -16.53
N CYS A 259 2.54 -13.13 -16.29
CA CYS A 259 2.96 -12.62 -15.00
C CYS A 259 1.83 -12.68 -13.96
N ALA A 260 0.59 -12.32 -14.35
CA ALA A 260 -0.58 -12.48 -13.51
C ALA A 260 -0.80 -13.94 -13.09
N ARG A 261 -0.63 -14.89 -14.02
CA ARG A 261 -0.71 -16.32 -13.70
C ARG A 261 0.40 -16.76 -12.75
N ALA A 262 1.62 -16.25 -12.92
CA ALA A 262 2.73 -16.52 -12.01
C ALA A 262 2.43 -16.00 -10.60
N LEU A 263 1.95 -14.76 -10.49
CA LEU A 263 1.53 -14.14 -9.23
C LEU A 263 0.47 -14.99 -8.50
N LEU A 264 -0.63 -15.31 -9.18
CA LEU A 264 -1.71 -16.12 -8.61
C LEU A 264 -1.23 -17.50 -8.17
N THR A 265 -0.41 -18.19 -9.01
CA THR A 265 0.12 -19.50 -8.69
C THR A 265 1.04 -19.47 -7.47
N CYS A 266 1.91 -18.47 -7.36
CA CYS A 266 2.79 -18.31 -6.19
C CYS A 266 2.02 -17.96 -4.92
N THR A 267 1.06 -17.07 -5.00
CA THR A 267 0.22 -16.66 -3.86
C THR A 267 -0.59 -17.86 -3.36
N TYR A 268 -1.25 -18.58 -4.25
CA TYR A 268 -2.01 -19.77 -3.89
C TYR A 268 -1.14 -20.84 -3.27
N ALA A 269 0.00 -21.16 -3.89
CA ALA A 269 0.89 -22.22 -3.40
C ALA A 269 1.49 -21.94 -2.02
N GLY A 270 1.74 -20.66 -1.69
CA GLY A 270 2.39 -20.28 -0.43
C GLY A 270 1.45 -19.85 0.68
N ILE A 271 0.37 -19.15 0.33
CA ILE A 271 -0.50 -18.48 1.32
C ILE A 271 -1.87 -19.16 1.39
N ASP A 272 -2.50 -19.40 0.24
CA ASP A 272 -3.91 -19.79 0.17
C ASP A 272 -4.11 -21.31 0.14
N ALA A 273 -3.07 -22.09 -0.19
CA ALA A 273 -3.16 -23.54 -0.44
C ALA A 273 -3.75 -24.34 0.74
N TYR A 274 -3.70 -23.81 1.96
CA TYR A 274 -4.02 -24.57 3.17
C TYR A 274 -5.10 -23.95 4.05
N HIS A 275 -5.89 -23.00 3.56
CA HIS A 275 -7.00 -22.39 4.29
C HIS A 275 -6.68 -22.17 5.77
N PHE A 276 -5.71 -21.31 6.05
CA PHE A 276 -5.33 -21.02 7.43
C PHE A 276 -6.55 -20.56 8.23
N PRO A 277 -6.94 -21.26 9.31
CA PRO A 277 -8.06 -20.84 10.16
C PRO A 277 -7.68 -19.63 11.03
N LYS A 278 -6.56 -18.99 10.75
CA LYS A 278 -5.96 -17.90 11.52
C LYS A 278 -5.67 -16.70 10.64
N SER A 279 -5.36 -15.58 11.28
CA SER A 279 -4.97 -14.37 10.58
C SER A 279 -3.67 -14.58 9.80
N LEU A 280 -3.61 -14.08 8.58
CA LEU A 280 -2.36 -14.01 7.80
C LEU A 280 -1.31 -13.09 8.44
N TYR A 281 -1.74 -12.21 9.34
CA TYR A 281 -0.86 -11.27 10.05
C TYR A 281 -0.37 -11.79 11.39
N ASP A 282 -1.14 -12.68 12.04
CA ASP A 282 -0.76 -13.29 13.32
C ASP A 282 -1.30 -14.71 13.40
N ILE A 283 -0.40 -15.68 13.31
CA ILE A 283 -0.70 -17.10 13.34
C ILE A 283 -1.41 -17.56 14.63
N ARG A 284 -1.40 -16.75 15.67
CA ARG A 284 -2.00 -17.06 16.98
C ARG A 284 -3.48 -16.68 17.08
N VAL A 285 -3.95 -15.74 16.26
CA VAL A 285 -5.30 -15.15 16.39
C VAL A 285 -6.21 -15.56 15.23
N THR A 286 -7.52 -15.54 15.49
CA THR A 286 -8.54 -15.75 14.45
C THR A 286 -8.69 -14.50 13.57
N PRO A 287 -9.15 -14.65 12.31
CA PRO A 287 -9.35 -13.50 11.42
C PRO A 287 -10.29 -12.43 11.98
N GLU A 288 -11.29 -12.84 12.76
CA GLU A 288 -12.25 -11.92 13.38
C GLU A 288 -11.64 -11.01 14.46
N ALA A 289 -10.46 -11.37 14.98
CA ALA A 289 -9.74 -10.59 15.98
C ALA A 289 -8.84 -9.51 15.37
N GLY A 290 -8.90 -9.30 14.05
CA GLY A 290 -8.15 -8.24 13.37
C GLY A 290 -8.52 -6.84 13.87
N PRO A 291 -7.60 -5.89 13.82
CA PRO A 291 -7.90 -4.52 14.22
C PRO A 291 -9.02 -3.98 13.32
N GLY A 292 -10.18 -3.71 13.93
CA GLY A 292 -11.32 -3.13 13.22
C GLY A 292 -10.93 -1.80 12.53
N ALA A 293 -11.62 -1.45 11.46
CA ALA A 293 -11.43 -0.20 10.71
C ALA A 293 -11.95 1.04 11.47
N SER A 294 -11.89 1.04 12.81
CA SER A 294 -12.36 2.13 13.68
C SER A 294 -11.75 3.49 13.32
N TYR A 295 -10.54 3.51 12.75
CA TYR A 295 -9.92 4.75 12.27
C TYR A 295 -10.67 5.35 11.07
N LEU A 296 -11.31 4.55 10.23
CA LEU A 296 -12.14 5.06 9.12
C LEU A 296 -13.40 5.74 9.65
N GLU A 297 -14.04 5.14 10.63
CA GLU A 297 -15.19 5.73 11.31
C GLU A 297 -14.82 7.08 11.96
N TYR A 298 -13.68 7.12 12.63
CA TYR A 298 -13.14 8.33 13.23
C TYR A 298 -12.85 9.40 12.18
N LEU A 299 -12.10 9.07 11.13
CA LEU A 299 -11.66 10.01 10.08
C LEU A 299 -12.84 10.60 9.29
N ASN A 300 -13.88 9.82 9.06
CA ASN A 300 -15.07 10.26 8.32
C ASN A 300 -16.08 11.05 9.16
N GLN A 301 -15.80 11.33 10.43
CA GLN A 301 -16.60 12.28 11.18
C GLN A 301 -16.43 13.71 10.60
N ALA A 302 -17.54 14.41 10.36
CA ALA A 302 -17.50 15.75 9.74
C ALA A 302 -16.53 16.72 10.43
N LYS A 303 -16.50 16.70 11.78
CA LYS A 303 -15.58 17.52 12.57
C LYS A 303 -14.10 17.17 12.34
N VAL A 304 -13.80 15.88 12.06
CA VAL A 304 -12.43 15.42 11.83
C VAL A 304 -12.01 15.79 10.41
N LEU A 305 -12.85 15.51 9.40
CA LEU A 305 -12.60 15.91 8.02
C LEU A 305 -12.34 17.42 7.92
N GLN A 306 -13.17 18.22 8.60
CA GLN A 306 -12.99 19.68 8.67
C GLN A 306 -11.66 20.06 9.34
N ALA A 307 -11.30 19.43 10.44
CA ALA A 307 -10.08 19.73 11.20
C ALA A 307 -8.81 19.40 10.42
N ILE A 308 -8.81 18.32 9.64
CA ILE A 308 -7.67 17.93 8.80
C ILE A 308 -7.72 18.57 7.40
N GLY A 309 -8.76 19.35 7.08
CA GLY A 309 -8.93 20.00 5.78
C GLY A 309 -9.16 19.04 4.62
N SER A 310 -9.68 17.82 4.89
CA SER A 310 -9.95 16.85 3.83
C SER A 310 -11.24 17.24 3.07
N PRO A 311 -11.16 17.46 1.74
CA PRO A 311 -12.34 17.72 0.93
C PRO A 311 -13.11 16.45 0.55
N VAL A 312 -12.54 15.26 0.83
CA VAL A 312 -13.10 13.95 0.47
C VAL A 312 -13.30 13.08 1.70
N ASN A 313 -14.28 12.18 1.61
CA ASN A 313 -14.40 11.08 2.54
C ASN A 313 -13.22 10.09 2.36
N ILE A 314 -12.70 9.63 3.47
CA ILE A 314 -11.53 8.76 3.50
C ILE A 314 -11.96 7.30 3.28
N THR A 315 -11.31 6.62 2.35
CA THR A 315 -11.46 5.19 2.09
C THR A 315 -10.12 4.49 2.29
N SER A 316 -10.12 3.27 2.82
CA SER A 316 -8.87 2.50 3.04
C SER A 316 -8.31 1.88 1.77
N TYR A 317 -9.11 1.86 0.70
CA TYR A 317 -8.83 1.12 -0.52
C TYR A 317 -9.53 1.79 -1.70
N SER A 318 -9.03 1.59 -2.90
CA SER A 318 -9.63 2.04 -4.15
C SER A 318 -9.70 0.89 -5.15
N ALA A 319 -10.92 0.54 -5.57
CA ALA A 319 -11.13 -0.43 -6.64
C ALA A 319 -10.48 0.05 -7.96
N ALA A 320 -10.53 1.35 -8.23
CA ALA A 320 -9.90 1.92 -9.43
C ALA A 320 -8.40 1.68 -9.48
N VAL A 321 -7.72 1.78 -8.32
CA VAL A 321 -6.30 1.46 -8.21
C VAL A 321 -6.05 -0.01 -8.48
N GLN A 322 -6.82 -0.90 -7.86
CA GLN A 322 -6.67 -2.34 -8.11
C GLN A 322 -6.91 -2.70 -9.57
N ASP A 323 -7.96 -2.14 -10.18
CA ASP A 323 -8.28 -2.39 -11.58
C ASP A 323 -7.18 -1.86 -12.51
N ALA A 324 -6.61 -0.68 -12.21
CA ALA A 324 -5.50 -0.11 -12.97
C ALA A 324 -4.25 -1.01 -12.92
N TYR A 325 -3.83 -1.42 -11.72
CA TYR A 325 -2.69 -2.34 -11.57
C TYR A 325 -2.94 -3.71 -12.19
N ASN A 326 -4.15 -4.26 -12.08
CA ASN A 326 -4.50 -5.54 -12.72
C ASN A 326 -4.50 -5.47 -14.25
N ALA A 327 -4.72 -4.30 -14.83
CA ALA A 327 -4.70 -4.12 -16.28
C ALA A 327 -3.29 -3.98 -16.85
N SER A 328 -2.32 -3.60 -16.02
CA SER A 328 -0.93 -3.35 -16.43
C SER A 328 0.08 -4.39 -15.92
N THR A 329 -0.38 -5.42 -15.21
CA THR A 329 0.49 -6.51 -14.69
C THR A 329 0.29 -7.84 -15.39
#